data_55447e5b71e0c0b5145479521fc24b54
#
_entry.id   55447e5b71e0c0b5145479521fc24b54
#
_cell.length_a   1.000
_cell.length_b   1.000
_cell.length_c   1.000
_cell.angle_alpha   90.00
_cell.angle_beta   90.00
_cell.angle_gamma   90.00
#
_symmetry.space_group_name_H-M   'P 1'
#
loop_
_entity.id
_entity.type
_entity.pdbx_description
1 polymer ?
#
loop_
_entity_poly.entity_id
_entity_poly.type
_entity_poly.pdbx_seq_one_letter_code
_entity_poly.pdbx_strand_id
1 'polypeptide(L)'
;TLPISFRKLLAGKLIVSAILSFFLGIVCFAFTVVANFIMGYDGFALIPALTGLVQMALLGFFLYLTMLPIIVLTSRYKGSFLVGFIVAFLYGFIGMFANGTLQSIYPVSAALGLINYRAGAEGVMWNKGLCFISILIMCAIGIALMFVKQKPEKREAKKTQHTAPKKGW
;
A
#
# COMPACT_ATOMS: atom_id res chain seq x y z
N THR A 1 -27.27 16.79 -4.82
CA THR A 1 -26.05 15.97 -5.02
C THR A 1 -24.92 16.89 -5.45
N LEU A 2 -23.96 17.14 -4.58
CA LEU A 2 -22.78 17.95 -4.90
C LEU A 2 -21.99 17.29 -6.05
N PRO A 3 -21.68 18.00 -7.13
CA PRO A 3 -20.90 17.46 -8.24
C PRO A 3 -19.41 17.40 -7.87
N ILE A 4 -19.06 16.44 -6.98
CA ILE A 4 -17.66 16.21 -6.64
C ILE A 4 -17.03 15.35 -7.73
N SER A 5 -15.98 15.84 -8.36
CA SER A 5 -15.27 15.07 -9.37
C SER A 5 -14.66 13.80 -8.73
N PHE A 6 -14.72 12.68 -9.43
CA PHE A 6 -14.15 11.41 -9.00
C PHE A 6 -12.69 11.55 -8.54
N ARG A 7 -11.92 12.41 -9.18
CA ARG A 7 -10.52 12.68 -8.82
C ARG A 7 -10.37 13.28 -7.43
N LYS A 8 -11.22 14.25 -7.07
CA LYS A 8 -11.21 14.86 -5.72
C LYS A 8 -11.57 13.84 -4.66
N LEU A 9 -12.57 12.99 -4.94
CA LEU A 9 -12.96 11.91 -4.02
C LEU A 9 -11.84 10.89 -3.84
N LEU A 10 -11.18 10.48 -4.94
CA LEU A 10 -10.06 9.54 -4.90
C LEU A 10 -8.86 10.12 -4.14
N ALA A 11 -8.51 11.39 -4.42
CA ALA A 11 -7.43 12.08 -3.71
C ALA A 11 -7.68 12.13 -2.19
N GLY A 12 -8.90 12.47 -1.77
CA GLY A 12 -9.27 12.45 -0.36
C GLY A 12 -9.10 11.07 0.28
N LYS A 13 -9.55 10.01 -0.40
CA LYS A 13 -9.36 8.63 0.08
C LYS A 13 -7.87 8.26 0.19
N LEU A 14 -7.04 8.65 -0.77
CA LEU A 14 -5.61 8.38 -0.74
C LEU A 14 -4.92 9.09 0.44
N ILE A 15 -5.28 10.35 0.72
CA ILE A 15 -4.72 11.09 1.86
C ILE A 15 -5.08 10.39 3.17
N VAL A 16 -6.35 10.05 3.35
CA VAL A 16 -6.81 9.34 4.56
C VAL A 16 -6.12 8.00 4.70
N SER A 17 -5.96 7.24 3.61
CA SER A 17 -5.26 5.96 3.63
C SER A 17 -3.77 6.10 3.96
N ALA A 18 -3.11 7.18 3.52
CA ALA A 18 -1.72 7.47 3.87
C ALA A 18 -1.56 7.71 5.39
N ILE A 19 -2.44 8.53 5.96
CA ILE A 19 -2.47 8.80 7.40
C ILE A 19 -2.72 7.50 8.17
N LEU A 20 -3.71 6.71 7.74
CA LEU A 20 -4.04 5.42 8.37
C LEU A 20 -2.86 4.45 8.31
N SER A 21 -2.14 4.40 7.19
CA SER A 21 -0.97 3.53 7.03
C SER A 21 0.17 3.91 7.96
N PHE A 22 0.39 5.21 8.19
CA PHE A 22 1.34 5.69 9.18
C PHE A 22 0.95 5.25 10.60
N PHE A 23 -0.32 5.43 10.99
CA PHE A 23 -0.81 4.98 12.29
C PHE A 23 -0.73 3.46 12.44
N LEU A 24 -0.99 2.71 11.38
CA LEU A 24 -0.87 1.24 11.40
C LEU A 24 0.57 0.82 11.72
N GLY A 25 1.58 1.52 11.22
CA GLY A 25 2.99 1.31 11.58
C GLY A 25 3.23 1.47 13.09
N ILE A 26 2.63 2.49 13.71
CA ILE A 26 2.71 2.70 15.16
C ILE A 26 2.03 1.55 15.93
N VAL A 27 0.86 1.11 15.47
CA VAL A 27 0.14 -0.02 16.07
C VAL A 27 0.97 -1.31 15.97
N CYS A 28 1.57 -1.60 14.81
CA CYS A 28 2.48 -2.74 14.64
C CYS A 28 3.67 -2.68 15.61
N PHE A 29 4.25 -1.50 15.82
CA PHE A 29 5.30 -1.32 16.80
C PHE A 29 4.81 -1.64 18.22
N ALA A 30 3.63 -1.13 18.62
CA ALA A 30 3.05 -1.41 19.93
C ALA A 30 2.87 -2.92 20.16
N PHE A 31 2.36 -3.65 19.16
CA PHE A 31 2.26 -5.12 19.23
C PHE A 31 3.63 -5.79 19.35
N THR A 32 4.64 -5.29 18.65
CA THR A 32 6.01 -5.82 18.75
C THR A 32 6.58 -5.65 20.17
N VAL A 33 6.34 -4.48 20.80
CA VAL A 33 6.76 -4.23 22.19
C VAL A 33 6.04 -5.17 23.15
N VAL A 34 4.72 -5.32 23.02
CA VAL A 34 3.94 -6.25 23.86
C VAL A 34 4.44 -7.68 23.71
N ALA A 35 4.69 -8.14 22.47
CA ALA A 35 5.23 -9.47 22.21
C ALA A 35 6.60 -9.65 22.85
N ASN A 36 7.47 -8.64 22.81
CA ASN A 36 8.79 -8.67 23.43
C ASN A 36 8.69 -8.87 24.96
N PHE A 37 7.77 -8.15 25.61
CA PHE A 37 7.52 -8.33 27.05
C PHE A 37 6.97 -9.72 27.40
N ILE A 38 6.05 -10.26 26.59
CA ILE A 38 5.48 -11.60 26.81
C ILE A 38 6.54 -12.69 26.64
N MET A 39 7.44 -12.54 25.66
CA MET A 39 8.49 -13.52 25.38
C MET A 39 9.68 -13.41 26.33
N GLY A 40 9.74 -12.39 27.19
CA GLY A 40 10.78 -12.23 28.20
C GLY A 40 12.17 -11.97 27.62
N TYR A 41 12.26 -11.30 26.47
CA TYR A 41 13.56 -10.93 25.93
C TYR A 41 14.21 -9.85 26.81
N ASP A 42 15.38 -10.15 27.35
CA ASP A 42 16.17 -9.19 28.11
C ASP A 42 16.80 -8.15 27.19
N GLY A 43 16.83 -6.89 27.62
CA GLY A 43 17.54 -5.83 26.91
C GLY A 43 16.62 -4.74 26.29
N PHE A 44 15.41 -4.54 26.84
CA PHE A 44 14.59 -3.41 26.45
C PHE A 44 15.31 -2.10 26.81
N ALA A 45 15.79 -1.38 25.79
CA ALA A 45 16.39 -0.06 25.95
C ALA A 45 15.50 0.99 25.29
N LEU A 46 15.31 2.14 25.98
CA LEU A 46 14.39 3.20 25.53
C LEU A 46 14.80 3.79 24.19
N ILE A 47 16.09 4.00 23.94
CA ILE A 47 16.61 4.62 22.71
C ILE A 47 16.36 3.74 21.50
N PRO A 48 16.72 2.43 21.49
CA PRO A 48 16.37 1.53 20.40
C PRO A 48 14.86 1.38 20.20
N ALA A 49 14.06 1.40 21.26
CA ALA A 49 12.61 1.35 21.17
C ALA A 49 12.03 2.58 20.44
N LEU A 50 12.50 3.76 20.79
CA LEU A 50 12.07 5.00 20.13
C LEU A 50 12.47 5.02 18.65
N THR A 51 13.68 4.56 18.33
CA THR A 51 14.14 4.41 16.95
C THR A 51 13.27 3.40 16.19
N GLY A 52 12.93 2.27 16.80
CA GLY A 52 12.04 1.26 16.22
C GLY A 52 10.63 1.80 15.94
N LEU A 53 10.09 2.61 16.84
CA LEU A 53 8.79 3.27 16.63
C LEU A 53 8.80 4.17 15.39
N VAL A 54 9.82 5.03 15.26
CA VAL A 54 9.95 5.91 14.09
C VAL A 54 10.14 5.08 12.81
N GLN A 55 10.97 4.05 12.85
CA GLN A 55 11.20 3.16 11.72
C GLN A 55 9.91 2.45 11.27
N MET A 56 9.13 1.90 12.20
CA MET A 56 7.88 1.21 11.87
C MET A 56 6.80 2.15 11.35
N ALA A 57 6.68 3.35 11.93
CA ALA A 57 5.75 4.38 11.44
C ALA A 57 6.09 4.83 10.01
N LEU A 58 7.38 5.10 9.75
CA LEU A 58 7.86 5.46 8.41
C LEU A 58 7.74 4.29 7.43
N LEU A 59 7.97 3.06 7.87
CA LEU A 59 7.78 1.87 7.03
C LEU A 59 6.35 1.79 6.53
N GLY A 60 5.36 1.93 7.41
CA GLY A 60 3.96 1.92 7.03
C GLY A 60 3.66 2.96 5.94
N PHE A 61 4.18 4.16 6.10
CA PHE A 61 4.02 5.22 5.11
C PHE A 61 4.72 4.92 3.77
N PHE A 62 5.98 4.47 3.78
CA PHE A 62 6.70 4.13 2.55
C PHE A 62 6.09 2.93 1.82
N LEU A 63 5.64 1.90 2.54
CA LEU A 63 4.91 0.78 1.95
C LEU A 63 3.62 1.24 1.26
N TYR A 64 2.88 2.17 1.88
CA TYR A 64 1.72 2.76 1.25
C TYR A 64 2.08 3.45 -0.08
N LEU A 65 3.18 4.22 -0.12
CA LEU A 65 3.64 4.88 -1.34
C LEU A 65 3.99 3.87 -2.45
N THR A 66 4.59 2.74 -2.11
CA THR A 66 4.90 1.69 -3.09
C THR A 66 3.65 1.00 -3.64
N MET A 67 2.57 0.96 -2.87
CA MET A 67 1.29 0.35 -3.25
C MET A 67 0.35 1.33 -3.99
N LEU A 68 0.69 2.62 -4.06
CA LEU A 68 -0.14 3.67 -4.67
C LEU A 68 -0.67 3.30 -6.07
N PRO A 69 0.15 2.83 -7.03
CA PRO A 69 -0.35 2.50 -8.37
C PRO A 69 -1.37 1.38 -8.35
N ILE A 70 -1.20 0.37 -7.50
CA ILE A 70 -2.13 -0.75 -7.36
C ILE A 70 -3.45 -0.25 -6.77
N ILE A 71 -3.41 0.59 -5.73
CA ILE A 71 -4.59 1.16 -5.08
C ILE A 71 -5.38 2.03 -6.08
N VAL A 72 -4.69 2.89 -6.84
CA VAL A 72 -5.34 3.76 -7.82
C VAL A 72 -5.95 2.93 -8.96
N LEU A 73 -5.27 1.91 -9.43
CA LEU A 73 -5.75 1.04 -10.51
C LEU A 73 -7.00 0.28 -10.07
N THR A 74 -6.96 -0.37 -8.91
CA THR A 74 -8.08 -1.16 -8.38
C THR A 74 -9.28 -0.31 -7.99
N SER A 75 -9.05 0.93 -7.53
CA SER A 75 -10.13 1.88 -7.20
C SER A 75 -10.96 2.32 -8.41
N ARG A 76 -10.47 2.07 -9.63
CA ARG A 76 -11.16 2.43 -10.87
C ARG A 76 -12.18 1.40 -11.33
N TYR A 77 -12.02 0.16 -10.93
CA TYR A 77 -12.88 -0.95 -11.37
C TYR A 77 -13.82 -1.37 -10.24
N LYS A 78 -15.11 -1.38 -10.53
CA LYS A 78 -16.11 -1.87 -9.57
C LYS A 78 -15.92 -3.38 -9.35
N GLY A 79 -15.89 -3.80 -8.10
CA GLY A 79 -15.76 -5.22 -7.74
C GLY A 79 -14.33 -5.79 -7.83
N SER A 80 -13.31 -4.98 -8.17
CA SER A 80 -11.92 -5.43 -8.28
C SER A 80 -11.16 -5.46 -6.95
N PHE A 81 -11.86 -5.30 -5.82
CA PHE A 81 -11.23 -5.29 -4.50
C PHE A 81 -10.43 -6.58 -4.23
N LEU A 82 -11.04 -7.74 -4.50
CA LEU A 82 -10.38 -9.03 -4.29
C LEU A 82 -9.13 -9.18 -5.17
N VAL A 83 -9.25 -8.81 -6.46
CA VAL A 83 -8.12 -8.84 -7.39
C VAL A 83 -7.01 -7.90 -6.92
N GLY A 84 -7.36 -6.69 -6.48
CA GLY A 84 -6.41 -5.73 -5.94
C GLY A 84 -5.69 -6.26 -4.70
N PHE A 85 -6.40 -6.93 -3.81
CA PHE A 85 -5.83 -7.57 -2.62
C PHE A 85 -4.81 -8.66 -3.01
N ILE A 86 -5.18 -9.56 -3.92
CA ILE A 86 -4.29 -10.65 -4.38
C ILE A 86 -3.04 -10.08 -5.04
N VAL A 87 -3.20 -9.08 -5.92
CA VAL A 87 -2.06 -8.44 -6.60
C VAL A 87 -1.14 -7.74 -5.59
N ALA A 88 -1.69 -6.99 -4.63
CA ALA A 88 -0.91 -6.33 -3.59
C ALA A 88 -0.17 -7.34 -2.70
N PHE A 89 -0.83 -8.45 -2.35
CA PHE A 89 -0.22 -9.51 -1.56
C PHE A 89 0.95 -10.16 -2.30
N LEU A 90 0.76 -10.57 -3.56
CA LEU A 90 1.82 -11.15 -4.38
C LEU A 90 2.97 -10.17 -4.59
N TYR A 91 2.65 -8.90 -4.84
CA TYR A 91 3.63 -7.84 -5.00
C TYR A 91 4.46 -7.66 -3.73
N GLY A 92 3.83 -7.64 -2.55
CA GLY A 92 4.54 -7.59 -1.27
C GLY A 92 5.41 -8.82 -1.02
N PHE A 93 4.87 -10.00 -1.32
CA PHE A 93 5.54 -11.28 -1.10
C PHE A 93 6.82 -11.43 -1.97
N ILE A 94 6.76 -11.04 -3.24
CA ILE A 94 7.92 -11.05 -4.14
C ILE A 94 9.06 -10.18 -3.57
N GLY A 95 8.75 -9.08 -2.90
CA GLY A 95 9.73 -8.21 -2.27
C GLY A 95 10.61 -8.91 -1.20
N MET A 96 10.11 -9.97 -0.59
CA MET A 96 10.86 -10.75 0.42
C MET A 96 11.98 -11.59 -0.21
N PHE A 97 11.89 -11.91 -1.49
CA PHE A 97 12.90 -12.67 -2.23
C PHE A 97 13.93 -11.80 -2.93
N ALA A 98 13.80 -10.48 -2.86
CA ALA A 98 14.74 -9.57 -3.47
C ALA A 98 16.09 -9.62 -2.73
N ASN A 99 17.17 -9.98 -3.45
CA ASN A 99 18.52 -10.09 -2.92
C ASN A 99 19.51 -9.23 -3.71
N GLY A 100 20.59 -8.82 -3.06
CA GLY A 100 21.65 -8.03 -3.69
C GLY A 100 21.13 -6.66 -4.18
N THR A 101 21.46 -6.29 -5.41
CA THR A 101 21.04 -5.00 -6.00
C THR A 101 19.52 -4.87 -6.15
N LEU A 102 18.80 -6.00 -6.32
CA LEU A 102 17.35 -6.01 -6.44
C LEU A 102 16.66 -5.54 -5.15
N GLN A 103 17.28 -5.70 -3.99
CA GLN A 103 16.75 -5.17 -2.72
C GLN A 103 16.56 -3.65 -2.77
N SER A 104 17.46 -2.93 -3.43
CA SER A 104 17.37 -1.46 -3.53
C SER A 104 16.48 -0.99 -4.68
N ILE A 105 16.24 -1.83 -5.69
CA ILE A 105 15.44 -1.47 -6.88
C ILE A 105 13.97 -1.83 -6.68
N TYR A 106 13.69 -2.96 -6.03
CA TYR A 106 12.32 -3.41 -5.82
C TYR A 106 11.60 -2.52 -4.80
N PRO A 107 10.46 -1.89 -5.14
CA PRO A 107 9.91 -0.80 -4.32
C PRO A 107 9.53 -1.20 -2.89
N VAL A 108 9.04 -2.43 -2.67
CA VAL A 108 8.67 -2.89 -1.32
C VAL A 108 9.91 -3.10 -0.45
N SER A 109 10.97 -3.73 -0.99
CA SER A 109 12.23 -3.89 -0.26
C SER A 109 12.99 -2.57 -0.15
N ALA A 110 12.89 -1.66 -1.15
CA ALA A 110 13.44 -0.31 -1.08
C ALA A 110 12.87 0.50 0.09
N ALA A 111 11.59 0.30 0.46
CA ALA A 111 11.01 0.90 1.66
C ALA A 111 11.74 0.46 2.94
N LEU A 112 12.13 -0.80 3.05
CA LEU A 112 12.96 -1.31 4.14
C LEU A 112 14.36 -0.69 4.14
N GLY A 113 14.95 -0.48 2.97
CA GLY A 113 16.25 0.17 2.82
C GLY A 113 16.25 1.62 3.30
N LEU A 114 15.17 2.38 3.08
CA LEU A 114 15.06 3.76 3.53
C LEU A 114 15.01 3.90 5.06
N ILE A 115 14.42 2.94 5.76
CA ILE A 115 14.39 2.92 7.23
C ILE A 115 15.63 2.27 7.86
N ASN A 116 16.64 1.89 7.06
CA ASN A 116 17.83 1.16 7.50
C ASN A 116 17.52 -0.18 8.20
N TYR A 117 16.51 -0.91 7.73
CA TYR A 117 16.18 -2.21 8.31
C TYR A 117 17.35 -3.18 8.12
N ARG A 118 17.82 -3.79 9.22
CA ARG A 118 19.00 -4.69 9.24
C ARG A 118 20.24 -4.12 8.56
N ALA A 119 20.46 -2.83 8.63
CA ALA A 119 21.68 -2.22 8.10
C ALA A 119 22.92 -2.83 8.81
N GLY A 120 23.85 -3.33 8.01
CA GLY A 120 25.05 -4.00 8.54
C GLY A 120 24.94 -5.51 8.73
N ALA A 121 23.77 -6.14 8.49
CA ALA A 121 23.66 -7.60 8.46
C ALA A 121 24.28 -8.17 7.19
N GLU A 122 24.83 -9.40 7.27
CA GLU A 122 25.40 -10.09 6.12
C GLU A 122 24.38 -10.23 4.99
N GLY A 123 24.82 -9.91 3.77
CA GLY A 123 23.97 -9.98 2.57
C GLY A 123 22.99 -8.82 2.37
N VAL A 124 22.96 -7.84 3.27
CA VAL A 124 22.11 -6.66 3.17
C VAL A 124 22.90 -5.47 2.64
N MET A 125 22.67 -5.11 1.38
CA MET A 125 23.33 -3.98 0.70
C MET A 125 22.27 -2.96 0.27
N TRP A 126 22.04 -1.93 1.09
CA TRP A 126 21.12 -0.86 0.77
C TRP A 126 21.83 0.31 0.07
N ASN A 127 21.44 0.55 -1.19
CA ASN A 127 21.78 1.82 -1.85
C ASN A 127 20.61 2.79 -1.66
N LYS A 128 20.73 3.72 -0.72
CA LYS A 128 19.67 4.68 -0.37
C LYS A 128 19.19 5.52 -1.55
N GLY A 129 20.09 5.87 -2.46
CA GLY A 129 19.73 6.62 -3.68
C GLY A 129 18.80 5.82 -4.58
N LEU A 130 19.12 4.54 -4.82
CA LEU A 130 18.24 3.65 -5.60
C LEU A 130 16.91 3.39 -4.91
N CYS A 131 16.92 3.19 -3.59
CA CYS A 131 15.69 3.02 -2.81
C CYS A 131 14.76 4.24 -2.94
N PHE A 132 15.31 5.43 -2.82
CA PHE A 132 14.53 6.67 -2.95
C PHE A 132 13.96 6.84 -4.36
N ILE A 133 14.78 6.63 -5.39
CA ILE A 133 14.38 6.70 -6.80
C ILE A 133 13.26 5.69 -7.09
N SER A 134 13.37 4.46 -6.58
CA SER A 134 12.37 3.42 -6.76
C SER A 134 11.00 3.83 -6.22
N ILE A 135 10.94 4.37 -5.00
CA ILE A 135 9.68 4.83 -4.40
C ILE A 135 9.13 6.05 -5.15
N LEU A 136 10.01 6.97 -5.59
CA LEU A 136 9.61 8.15 -6.32
C LEU A 136 8.98 7.79 -7.68
N ILE A 137 9.52 6.79 -8.37
CA ILE A 137 8.94 6.25 -9.62
C ILE A 137 7.55 5.69 -9.34
N MET A 138 7.36 4.92 -8.26
CA MET A 138 6.04 4.37 -7.92
C MET A 138 5.02 5.47 -7.61
N CYS A 139 5.43 6.51 -6.90
CA CYS A 139 4.59 7.68 -6.66
C CYS A 139 4.19 8.37 -7.98
N ALA A 140 5.16 8.57 -8.87
CA ALA A 140 4.92 9.20 -10.17
C ALA A 140 3.93 8.38 -11.02
N ILE A 141 4.08 7.04 -11.06
CA ILE A 141 3.15 6.14 -11.75
C ILE A 141 1.76 6.23 -11.11
N GLY A 142 1.65 6.21 -9.79
CA GLY A 142 0.37 6.33 -9.07
C GLY A 142 -0.34 7.64 -9.40
N ILE A 143 0.39 8.75 -9.39
CA ILE A 143 -0.14 10.08 -9.76
C ILE A 143 -0.53 10.11 -11.24
N ALA A 144 0.31 9.64 -12.14
CA ALA A 144 0.00 9.57 -13.57
C ALA A 144 -1.28 8.78 -13.84
N LEU A 145 -1.44 7.65 -13.18
CA LEU A 145 -2.67 6.85 -13.24
C LEU A 145 -3.92 7.63 -12.80
N MET A 146 -3.83 8.56 -11.86
CA MET A 146 -4.97 9.39 -11.47
C MET A 146 -5.46 10.31 -12.61
N PHE A 147 -4.56 10.73 -13.50
CA PHE A 147 -4.90 11.62 -14.62
C PHE A 147 -5.43 10.90 -15.86
N VAL A 148 -5.24 9.59 -15.98
CA VAL A 148 -5.79 8.81 -17.09
C VAL A 148 -7.32 8.89 -17.06
N LYS A 149 -7.95 9.31 -18.16
CA LYS A 149 -9.41 9.41 -18.29
C LYS A 149 -10.03 8.01 -18.17
N GLN A 150 -11.02 7.84 -17.30
CA GLN A 150 -11.86 6.65 -17.32
C GLN A 150 -12.71 6.68 -18.60
N LYS A 151 -12.65 5.61 -19.39
CA LYS A 151 -13.69 5.39 -20.41
C LYS A 151 -15.01 5.18 -19.65
N PRO A 152 -16.09 5.89 -20.04
CA PRO A 152 -17.38 5.62 -19.44
C PRO A 152 -17.71 4.16 -19.71
N GLU A 153 -17.82 3.38 -18.65
CA GLU A 153 -18.31 2.00 -18.71
C GLU A 153 -19.72 2.09 -19.31
N LYS A 154 -19.93 1.52 -20.50
CA LYS A 154 -21.26 1.42 -21.07
C LYS A 154 -22.10 0.68 -20.03
N ARG A 155 -23.01 1.39 -19.38
CA ARG A 155 -24.06 0.75 -18.58
C ARG A 155 -24.78 -0.21 -19.54
N GLU A 156 -24.49 -1.48 -19.45
CA GLU A 156 -25.39 -2.48 -19.96
C GLU A 156 -26.70 -2.26 -19.21
N ALA A 157 -27.61 -1.59 -19.88
CA ALA A 157 -28.97 -1.51 -19.43
C ALA A 157 -29.44 -2.97 -19.35
N LYS A 158 -29.45 -3.52 -18.10
CA LYS A 158 -30.23 -4.72 -17.82
C LYS A 158 -31.63 -4.39 -18.34
N LYS A 159 -31.97 -4.91 -19.52
CA LYS A 159 -33.35 -5.00 -19.99
C LYS A 159 -34.08 -5.78 -18.91
N THR A 160 -34.70 -5.08 -18.01
CA THR A 160 -35.73 -5.63 -17.13
C THR A 160 -36.80 -6.12 -18.11
N GLN A 161 -36.76 -7.40 -18.45
CA GLN A 161 -37.91 -8.04 -19.05
C GLN A 161 -39.02 -7.97 -18.01
N HIS A 162 -39.85 -6.94 -18.15
CA HIS A 162 -41.17 -6.93 -17.58
C HIS A 162 -41.92 -8.07 -18.27
N THR A 163 -41.85 -9.26 -17.70
CA THR A 163 -42.86 -10.29 -17.95
C THR A 163 -44.19 -9.74 -17.46
N ALA A 164 -44.98 -9.23 -18.38
CA ALA A 164 -46.36 -8.87 -18.12
C ALA A 164 -47.06 -10.10 -17.55
N PRO A 165 -47.84 -9.97 -16.47
CA PRO A 165 -48.60 -11.09 -15.95
C PRO A 165 -49.61 -11.52 -17.00
N LYS A 166 -49.51 -12.77 -17.48
CA LYS A 166 -50.57 -13.41 -18.27
C LYS A 166 -51.83 -13.39 -17.43
N LYS A 167 -52.82 -12.59 -17.86
CA LYS A 167 -54.23 -12.73 -17.38
C LYS A 167 -54.69 -14.12 -17.83
N GLY A 168 -54.80 -15.02 -16.84
CA GLY A 168 -55.53 -16.27 -17.02
C GLY A 168 -57.00 -16.01 -16.90
N TRP A 169 -57.72 -16.64 -17.75
CA TRP A 169 -59.19 -16.78 -17.75
C TRP A 169 -59.61 -17.72 -16.62
#